data_68d8e3f6ad068c8708b3b9a86a3177c1
#
_entry.id   68d8e3f6ad068c8708b3b9a86a3177c1
#
_cell.length_a   1.000
_cell.length_b   1.000
_cell.length_c   1.000
_cell.angle_alpha   90.00
_cell.angle_beta   90.00
_cell.angle_gamma   90.00
#
_symmetry.space_group_name_H-M   'P 1'
#
loop_
_entity.id
_entity.type
_entity.pdbx_description
1 polymer ?
#
loop_
_entity_poly.entity_id
_entity_poly.type
_entity_poly.pdbx_seq_one_letter_code
_entity_poly.pdbx_strand_id
1 'polypeptide(L)'
;REWIDMADVVGMPIQFETHRNCITNDLYATLCLIDAVPEMRLCADLSHFVVDREFKLPLDHRDQGLIQRIIDRSDSFQGRVASRQQIQVQLDFPQHAKWVELFRGWWRDGLQSWRERNVTGDCIFLCELGPPEYAMTGPDGREMSSRWDEALTIRRWVMEMWDEMERA
;
A
#
# COMPACT_ATOMS: atom_id res chain seq x y z
N ARG A 1 7.40 20.49 4.21
CA ARG A 1 7.85 20.75 5.59
C ARG A 1 6.79 21.52 6.37
N GLU A 2 6.30 22.64 5.87
CA GLU A 2 5.30 23.47 6.56
C GLU A 2 4.11 22.66 7.12
N TRP A 3 3.61 21.68 6.38
CA TRP A 3 2.51 20.83 6.87
C TRP A 3 2.92 19.92 8.03
N ILE A 4 4.18 19.44 8.02
CA ILE A 4 4.73 18.64 9.12
C ILE A 4 4.86 19.53 10.35
N ASP A 5 5.45 20.74 10.19
CA ASP A 5 5.60 21.71 11.27
C ASP A 5 4.23 22.11 11.86
N MET A 6 3.20 22.28 11.02
CA MET A 6 1.83 22.56 11.47
C MET A 6 1.22 21.38 12.23
N ALA A 7 1.43 20.15 11.75
CA ALA A 7 0.97 18.92 12.39
C ALA A 7 1.58 18.75 13.79
N ASP A 8 2.88 19.04 13.90
CA ASP A 8 3.61 19.02 15.19
C ASP A 8 3.05 20.05 16.18
N VAL A 9 2.74 21.28 15.70
CA VAL A 9 2.16 22.33 16.54
C VAL A 9 0.79 21.92 17.10
N VAL A 10 -0.02 21.23 16.33
CA VAL A 10 -1.36 20.79 16.78
C VAL A 10 -1.36 19.40 17.45
N GLY A 11 -0.20 18.73 17.48
CA GLY A 11 -0.06 17.38 18.06
C GLY A 11 -0.79 16.30 17.27
N MET A 12 -0.97 16.48 15.95
CA MET A 12 -1.68 15.54 15.07
C MET A 12 -0.69 15.00 14.02
N PRO A 13 -0.38 13.69 14.03
CA PRO A 13 0.53 13.12 13.05
C PRO A 13 -0.05 13.24 11.64
N ILE A 14 0.82 13.58 10.67
CA ILE A 14 0.47 13.66 9.25
C ILE A 14 1.22 12.60 8.46
N GLN A 15 0.52 11.98 7.51
CA GLN A 15 1.09 11.04 6.56
C GLN A 15 0.69 11.43 5.14
N PHE A 16 1.60 11.26 4.20
CA PHE A 16 1.38 11.62 2.80
C PHE A 16 1.05 10.37 2.00
N GLU A 17 -0.12 10.36 1.41
CA GLU A 17 -0.57 9.23 0.61
C GLU A 17 0.22 9.13 -0.70
N THR A 18 0.55 7.89 -1.09
CA THR A 18 1.06 7.58 -2.43
C THR A 18 -0.13 7.34 -3.35
N HIS A 19 -0.41 8.31 -4.22
CA HIS A 19 -1.64 8.27 -5.02
C HIS A 19 -1.45 8.91 -6.41
N ARG A 20 -2.20 8.40 -7.41
CA ARG A 20 -2.24 9.01 -8.75
C ARG A 20 -2.74 10.45 -8.67
N ASN A 21 -2.40 11.27 -9.66
CA ASN A 21 -2.65 12.71 -9.72
C ASN A 21 -1.94 13.53 -8.62
N CYS A 22 -1.05 12.90 -7.85
CA CYS A 22 -0.20 13.55 -6.86
C CYS A 22 1.27 13.38 -7.27
N ILE A 23 2.15 14.20 -6.74
CA ILE A 23 3.61 14.06 -6.93
C ILE A 23 4.12 12.72 -6.39
N THR A 24 3.41 12.13 -5.42
CA THR A 24 3.68 10.84 -4.79
C THR A 24 3.21 9.64 -5.63
N ASN A 25 2.71 9.84 -6.85
CA ASN A 25 2.44 8.75 -7.79
C ASN A 25 3.71 8.18 -8.41
N ASP A 26 4.67 9.04 -8.76
CA ASP A 26 5.95 8.61 -9.31
C ASP A 26 6.87 8.09 -8.20
N LEU A 27 7.37 6.86 -8.35
CA LEU A 27 8.22 6.21 -7.36
C LEU A 27 9.51 6.98 -7.10
N TYR A 28 10.18 7.47 -8.15
CA TYR A 28 11.44 8.20 -7.99
C TYR A 28 11.23 9.58 -7.39
N ALA A 29 10.18 10.30 -7.79
CA ALA A 29 9.83 11.58 -7.18
C ALA A 29 9.53 11.40 -5.69
N THR A 30 8.79 10.36 -5.32
CA THR A 30 8.50 10.04 -3.91
C THR A 30 9.79 9.73 -3.14
N LEU A 31 10.70 8.94 -3.71
CA LEU A 31 11.99 8.65 -3.09
C LEU A 31 12.83 9.93 -2.91
N CYS A 32 12.85 10.81 -3.90
CA CYS A 32 13.52 12.10 -3.76
C CYS A 32 12.90 12.97 -2.65
N LEU A 33 11.58 12.94 -2.51
CA LEU A 33 10.87 13.68 -1.45
C LEU A 33 11.24 13.17 -0.06
N ILE A 34 11.22 11.86 0.18
CA ILE A 34 11.56 11.29 1.48
C ILE A 34 13.05 11.43 1.81
N ASP A 35 13.93 11.53 0.80
CA ASP A 35 15.34 11.84 1.00
C ASP A 35 15.55 13.33 1.35
N ALA A 36 14.82 14.24 0.70
CA ALA A 36 14.88 15.68 0.95
C ALA A 36 14.18 16.11 2.24
N VAL A 37 13.18 15.32 2.70
CA VAL A 37 12.39 15.57 3.91
C VAL A 37 12.39 14.31 4.78
N PRO A 38 13.45 14.09 5.57
CA PRO A 38 13.58 12.88 6.40
C PRO A 38 12.45 12.67 7.41
N GLU A 39 11.73 13.70 7.79
CA GLU A 39 10.59 13.65 8.71
C GLU A 39 9.30 13.18 8.01
N MET A 40 9.25 13.21 6.68
CA MET A 40 8.07 12.82 5.90
C MET A 40 7.74 11.35 6.10
N ARG A 41 6.50 11.08 6.52
CA ARG A 41 5.95 9.73 6.65
C ARG A 41 4.86 9.50 5.60
N LEU A 42 4.74 8.27 5.14
CA LEU A 42 3.83 7.91 4.05
C LEU A 42 2.63 7.08 4.56
N CYS A 43 1.50 7.26 3.89
CA CYS A 43 0.41 6.30 3.81
C CYS A 43 0.56 5.55 2.49
N ALA A 44 1.03 4.30 2.53
CA ALA A 44 1.43 3.59 1.32
C ALA A 44 0.26 2.87 0.66
N ASP A 45 -0.22 3.41 -0.46
CA ASP A 45 -0.91 2.62 -1.49
C ASP A 45 0.09 2.20 -2.57
N LEU A 46 0.62 0.99 -2.42
CA LEU A 46 1.64 0.46 -3.33
C LEU A 46 1.07 0.10 -4.71
N SER A 47 -0.25 0.03 -4.86
CA SER A 47 -0.91 -0.28 -6.13
C SER A 47 -0.60 0.76 -7.19
N HIS A 48 -0.45 2.03 -6.80
CA HIS A 48 -0.13 3.13 -7.71
C HIS A 48 1.26 2.97 -8.33
N PHE A 49 2.26 2.56 -7.55
CA PHE A 49 3.60 2.30 -8.09
C PHE A 49 3.64 1.09 -9.03
N VAL A 50 2.84 0.05 -8.75
CA VAL A 50 2.76 -1.13 -9.63
C VAL A 50 2.31 -0.74 -11.03
N VAL A 51 1.29 0.12 -11.12
CA VAL A 51 0.75 0.58 -12.41
C VAL A 51 1.65 1.62 -13.06
N ASP A 52 2.10 2.63 -12.29
CA ASP A 52 2.96 3.70 -12.81
C ASP A 52 4.29 3.18 -13.38
N ARG A 53 4.92 2.25 -12.65
CA ARG A 53 6.17 1.63 -13.06
C ARG A 53 6.01 0.45 -14.03
N GLU A 54 4.78 0.03 -14.29
CA GLU A 54 4.48 -1.16 -15.07
C GLU A 54 5.29 -2.39 -14.62
N PHE A 55 5.36 -2.63 -13.32
CA PHE A 55 6.16 -3.71 -12.75
C PHE A 55 5.88 -5.06 -13.40
N LYS A 56 6.94 -5.85 -13.59
CA LYS A 56 6.88 -7.22 -14.11
C LYS A 56 7.18 -8.20 -12.99
N LEU A 57 6.50 -9.33 -13.00
CA LEU A 57 6.78 -10.41 -12.07
C LEU A 57 7.71 -11.47 -12.70
N PRO A 58 8.67 -11.99 -11.94
CA PRO A 58 9.06 -11.55 -10.60
C PRO A 58 9.72 -10.16 -10.65
N LEU A 59 9.58 -9.38 -9.58
CA LEU A 59 10.30 -8.11 -9.45
C LEU A 59 11.80 -8.36 -9.44
N ASP A 60 12.56 -7.50 -10.09
CA ASP A 60 14.00 -7.49 -9.95
C ASP A 60 14.45 -6.90 -8.60
N HIS A 61 15.71 -7.13 -8.24
CA HIS A 61 16.27 -6.68 -6.96
C HIS A 61 16.27 -5.15 -6.79
N ARG A 62 16.38 -4.40 -7.91
CA ARG A 62 16.34 -2.94 -7.87
C ARG A 62 14.96 -2.45 -7.50
N ASP A 63 13.94 -2.92 -8.19
CA ASP A 63 12.55 -2.52 -7.94
C ASP A 63 12.10 -2.94 -6.54
N GLN A 64 12.50 -4.14 -6.08
CA GLN A 64 12.29 -4.58 -4.69
C GLN A 64 12.91 -3.61 -3.68
N GLY A 65 14.17 -3.22 -3.89
CA GLY A 65 14.87 -2.28 -3.00
C GLY A 65 14.25 -0.89 -2.99
N LEU A 66 13.72 -0.41 -4.12
CA LEU A 66 13.03 0.89 -4.19
C LEU A 66 11.70 0.85 -3.42
N ILE A 67 10.91 -0.21 -3.58
CA ILE A 67 9.66 -0.39 -2.82
C ILE A 67 9.94 -0.56 -1.32
N GLN A 68 10.99 -1.29 -0.95
CA GLN A 68 11.36 -1.43 0.46
C GLN A 68 11.62 -0.07 1.12
N ARG A 69 12.29 0.85 0.43
CA ARG A 69 12.50 2.21 0.95
C ARG A 69 11.18 2.98 1.19
N ILE A 70 10.18 2.76 0.35
CA ILE A 70 8.83 3.33 0.57
C ILE A 70 8.20 2.69 1.82
N ILE A 71 8.26 1.37 1.92
CA ILE A 71 7.73 0.60 3.05
C ILE A 71 8.35 1.09 4.37
N ASP A 72 9.66 1.25 4.41
CA ASP A 72 10.40 1.69 5.60
C ASP A 72 10.06 3.13 6.04
N ARG A 73 9.43 3.91 5.15
CA ARG A 73 9.00 5.28 5.42
C ARG A 73 7.47 5.39 5.63
N SER A 74 6.75 4.27 5.61
CA SER A 74 5.30 4.25 5.74
C SER A 74 4.87 3.96 7.17
N ASP A 75 3.93 4.75 7.68
CA ASP A 75 3.32 4.57 9.00
C ASP A 75 1.86 4.11 8.91
N SER A 76 1.29 4.10 7.72
CA SER A 76 0.02 3.44 7.41
C SER A 76 0.06 2.83 6.01
N PHE A 77 -0.89 1.93 5.75
CA PHE A 77 -0.94 1.16 4.52
C PHE A 77 -2.36 1.07 3.99
N GLN A 78 -2.48 1.01 2.66
CA GLN A 78 -3.74 0.75 2.00
C GLN A 78 -3.74 -0.65 1.37
N GLY A 79 -4.83 -1.37 1.62
CA GLY A 79 -5.04 -2.74 1.17
C GLY A 79 -5.78 -2.76 -0.16
N ARG A 80 -5.04 -2.67 -1.26
CA ARG A 80 -5.52 -2.86 -2.62
C ARG A 80 -4.48 -3.66 -3.39
N VAL A 81 -4.92 -4.65 -4.14
CA VAL A 81 -4.04 -5.42 -5.04
C VAL A 81 -4.19 -4.89 -6.45
N ALA A 82 -3.08 -4.55 -7.07
CA ALA A 82 -2.98 -4.16 -8.47
C ALA A 82 -2.27 -5.23 -9.30
N SER A 83 -2.45 -5.17 -10.60
CA SER A 83 -1.57 -5.82 -11.57
C SER A 83 -0.83 -4.74 -12.37
N ARG A 84 0.04 -5.16 -13.26
CA ARG A 84 0.87 -4.25 -14.06
C ARG A 84 0.09 -3.13 -14.76
N GLN A 85 -1.15 -3.39 -15.18
CA GLN A 85 -1.97 -2.45 -15.97
C GLN A 85 -3.33 -2.14 -15.31
N GLN A 86 -3.61 -2.73 -14.15
CA GLN A 86 -4.91 -2.63 -13.51
C GLN A 86 -4.71 -2.25 -12.04
N ILE A 87 -5.25 -1.11 -11.67
CA ILE A 87 -5.07 -0.54 -10.33
C ILE A 87 -5.76 -1.35 -9.23
N GLN A 88 -6.79 -2.09 -9.57
CA GLN A 88 -7.52 -2.95 -8.65
C GLN A 88 -7.91 -4.25 -9.37
N VAL A 89 -7.53 -5.38 -8.80
CA VAL A 89 -7.82 -6.71 -9.36
C VAL A 89 -8.49 -7.60 -8.32
N GLN A 90 -9.27 -8.58 -8.81
CA GLN A 90 -9.95 -9.57 -7.98
C GLN A 90 -8.94 -10.48 -7.28
N LEU A 91 -9.17 -10.76 -5.99
CA LEU A 91 -8.23 -11.52 -5.16
C LEU A 91 -8.24 -13.02 -5.46
N ASP A 92 -9.39 -13.57 -5.86
CA ASP A 92 -9.63 -15.00 -6.07
C ASP A 92 -9.43 -15.45 -7.52
N PHE A 93 -9.14 -14.52 -8.46
CA PHE A 93 -8.89 -14.90 -9.84
C PHE A 93 -7.48 -15.49 -10.00
N PRO A 94 -7.36 -16.73 -10.55
CA PRO A 94 -6.07 -17.41 -10.63
C PRO A 94 -4.95 -16.63 -11.30
N GLN A 95 -5.27 -15.80 -12.32
CA GLN A 95 -4.29 -14.96 -13.02
C GLN A 95 -3.71 -13.85 -12.13
N HIS A 96 -4.35 -13.50 -11.02
CA HIS A 96 -3.91 -12.48 -10.08
C HIS A 96 -3.13 -13.04 -8.88
N ALA A 97 -3.06 -14.37 -8.72
CA ALA A 97 -2.47 -15.02 -7.54
C ALA A 97 -1.06 -14.54 -7.20
N LYS A 98 -0.19 -14.34 -8.21
CA LYS A 98 1.18 -13.84 -7.98
C LYS A 98 1.22 -12.38 -7.53
N TRP A 99 0.25 -11.56 -7.96
CA TRP A 99 0.11 -10.18 -7.49
C TRP A 99 -0.38 -10.15 -6.05
N VAL A 100 -1.36 -10.98 -5.72
CA VAL A 100 -1.85 -11.14 -4.35
C VAL A 100 -0.72 -11.56 -3.41
N GLU A 101 0.11 -12.53 -3.81
CA GLU A 101 1.28 -12.98 -3.04
C GLU A 101 2.28 -11.83 -2.82
N LEU A 102 2.60 -11.06 -3.86
CA LEU A 102 3.50 -9.91 -3.78
C LEU A 102 2.99 -8.86 -2.78
N PHE A 103 1.72 -8.45 -2.89
CA PHE A 103 1.14 -7.45 -2.00
C PHE A 103 1.08 -7.95 -0.55
N ARG A 104 0.74 -9.20 -0.33
CA ARG A 104 0.77 -9.80 1.02
C ARG A 104 2.18 -9.79 1.62
N GLY A 105 3.21 -10.05 0.81
CA GLY A 105 4.60 -9.90 1.22
C GLY A 105 4.92 -8.46 1.65
N TRP A 106 4.60 -7.48 0.83
CA TRP A 106 4.83 -6.07 1.12
C TRP A 106 4.08 -5.56 2.36
N TRP A 107 2.82 -5.99 2.56
CA TRP A 107 2.09 -5.64 3.77
C TRP A 107 2.73 -6.26 5.01
N ARG A 108 3.18 -7.50 4.94
CA ARG A 108 3.94 -8.14 6.04
C ARG A 108 5.21 -7.35 6.36
N ASP A 109 6.01 -7.04 5.35
CA ASP A 109 7.25 -6.25 5.52
C ASP A 109 6.94 -4.86 6.09
N GLY A 110 5.85 -4.25 5.65
CA GLY A 110 5.39 -2.96 6.14
C GLY A 110 4.98 -2.97 7.61
N LEU A 111 4.18 -3.94 8.01
CA LEU A 111 3.77 -4.12 9.40
C LEU A 111 4.97 -4.41 10.31
N GLN A 112 5.90 -5.25 9.84
CA GLN A 112 7.13 -5.55 10.58
C GLN A 112 8.02 -4.30 10.72
N SER A 113 8.29 -3.58 9.62
CA SER A 113 9.08 -2.34 9.63
C SER A 113 8.43 -1.29 10.54
N TRP A 114 7.09 -1.18 10.54
CA TRP A 114 6.37 -0.27 11.43
C TRP A 114 6.59 -0.64 12.90
N ARG A 115 6.46 -1.91 13.27
CA ARG A 115 6.67 -2.41 14.64
C ARG A 115 8.11 -2.16 15.13
N GLU A 116 9.09 -2.41 14.27
CA GLU A 116 10.50 -2.20 14.61
C GLU A 116 10.83 -0.73 14.88
N ARG A 117 10.12 0.20 14.23
CA ARG A 117 10.31 1.65 14.39
C ARG A 117 9.44 2.27 15.47
N ASN A 118 8.27 1.73 15.73
CA ASN A 118 7.25 2.30 16.60
C ASN A 118 6.94 1.33 17.72
N VAL A 119 7.47 1.61 18.91
CA VAL A 119 7.22 0.79 20.09
C VAL A 119 5.81 1.03 20.67
N THR A 120 5.21 2.18 20.38
CA THR A 120 3.88 2.58 20.88
C THR A 120 3.06 3.26 19.77
N GLY A 121 1.76 3.09 19.79
CA GLY A 121 0.80 3.70 18.86
C GLY A 121 0.04 2.67 18.03
N ASP A 122 -0.77 3.18 17.11
CA ASP A 122 -1.62 2.38 16.24
C ASP A 122 -1.11 2.38 14.80
N CYS A 123 -0.95 1.19 14.22
CA CYS A 123 -0.72 1.05 12.77
C CYS A 123 -2.07 1.06 12.05
N ILE A 124 -2.27 2.03 11.18
CA ILE A 124 -3.51 2.11 10.39
C ILE A 124 -3.33 1.31 9.10
N PHE A 125 -4.26 0.37 8.88
CA PHE A 125 -4.37 -0.36 7.64
C PHE A 125 -5.79 -0.21 7.07
N LEU A 126 -5.91 0.51 5.95
CA LEU A 126 -7.18 0.76 5.28
C LEU A 126 -7.38 -0.23 4.14
N CYS A 127 -8.42 -1.09 4.21
CA CYS A 127 -8.82 -1.92 3.06
C CYS A 127 -9.56 -1.03 2.05
N GLU A 128 -8.82 -0.41 1.14
CA GLU A 128 -9.36 0.53 0.18
C GLU A 128 -9.65 -0.14 -1.17
N LEU A 129 -10.91 -0.52 -1.38
CA LEU A 129 -11.38 -1.07 -2.65
C LEU A 129 -12.45 -0.15 -3.24
N GLY A 130 -12.07 0.55 -4.32
CA GLY A 130 -12.92 1.52 -5.01
C GLY A 130 -14.06 0.86 -5.80
N PRO A 131 -15.21 1.56 -5.95
CA PRO A 131 -16.30 1.13 -6.83
C PRO A 131 -15.87 1.17 -8.31
N PRO A 132 -16.73 0.81 -9.27
CA PRO A 132 -16.50 1.21 -10.65
C PRO A 132 -16.30 2.75 -10.73
N GLU A 133 -15.25 3.20 -11.36
CA GLU A 133 -14.34 2.62 -12.34
C GLU A 133 -13.06 1.94 -11.80
N TYR A 134 -12.86 1.85 -10.48
CA TYR A 134 -11.76 1.04 -9.93
C TYR A 134 -12.04 -0.45 -10.04
N ALA A 135 -13.23 -0.87 -9.63
CA ALA A 135 -13.65 -2.26 -9.74
C ALA A 135 -13.87 -2.64 -11.20
N MET A 136 -13.35 -3.79 -11.60
CA MET A 136 -13.63 -4.36 -12.90
C MET A 136 -15.08 -4.80 -13.00
N THR A 137 -15.70 -4.50 -14.13
CA THR A 137 -17.09 -4.85 -14.41
C THR A 137 -17.21 -5.79 -15.61
N GLY A 138 -18.23 -6.64 -15.56
CA GLY A 138 -18.65 -7.46 -16.68
C GLY A 138 -19.42 -6.65 -17.76
N PRO A 139 -19.83 -7.30 -18.84
CA PRO A 139 -20.60 -6.65 -19.94
C PRO A 139 -21.93 -6.07 -19.48
N ASP A 140 -22.46 -6.51 -18.35
CA ASP A 140 -23.68 -6.02 -17.73
C ASP A 140 -23.47 -4.82 -16.79
N GLY A 141 -22.23 -4.32 -16.69
CA GLY A 141 -21.84 -3.22 -15.83
C GLY A 141 -21.75 -3.57 -14.32
N ARG A 142 -21.94 -4.85 -13.96
CA ARG A 142 -21.79 -5.30 -12.59
C ARG A 142 -20.34 -5.64 -12.27
N GLU A 143 -19.94 -5.41 -11.02
CA GLU A 143 -18.63 -5.82 -10.52
C GLU A 143 -18.44 -7.35 -10.68
N MET A 144 -17.24 -7.73 -11.09
CA MET A 144 -16.89 -9.15 -11.29
C MET A 144 -16.61 -9.90 -9.99
N SER A 145 -16.45 -9.17 -8.88
CA SER A 145 -16.27 -9.71 -7.53
C SER A 145 -16.95 -8.82 -6.50
N SER A 146 -17.12 -9.31 -5.28
CA SER A 146 -17.62 -8.53 -4.15
C SER A 146 -16.48 -7.78 -3.48
N ARG A 147 -16.35 -6.48 -3.71
CA ARG A 147 -15.36 -5.63 -3.03
C ARG A 147 -15.43 -5.73 -1.50
N TRP A 148 -16.64 -5.88 -0.95
CA TRP A 148 -16.82 -6.02 0.48
C TRP A 148 -16.20 -7.31 1.01
N ASP A 149 -16.44 -8.43 0.35
CA ASP A 149 -15.87 -9.72 0.73
C ASP A 149 -14.36 -9.74 0.54
N GLU A 150 -13.85 -9.08 -0.50
CA GLU A 150 -12.41 -8.89 -0.72
C GLU A 150 -11.79 -8.03 0.37
N ALA A 151 -12.42 -6.93 0.77
CA ALA A 151 -11.97 -6.10 1.89
C ALA A 151 -11.91 -6.88 3.21
N LEU A 152 -12.94 -7.69 3.50
CA LEU A 152 -12.95 -8.57 4.66
C LEU A 152 -11.84 -9.64 4.58
N THR A 153 -11.54 -10.11 3.39
CA THR A 153 -10.45 -11.08 3.16
C THR A 153 -9.09 -10.45 3.41
N ILE A 154 -8.84 -9.24 2.87
CA ILE A 154 -7.59 -8.49 3.14
C ILE A 154 -7.46 -8.20 4.64
N ARG A 155 -8.53 -7.72 5.27
CA ARG A 155 -8.54 -7.46 6.71
C ARG A 155 -8.13 -8.70 7.51
N ARG A 156 -8.71 -9.87 7.19
CA ARG A 156 -8.36 -11.13 7.85
C ARG A 156 -6.87 -11.46 7.68
N TRP A 157 -6.31 -11.37 6.47
CA TRP A 157 -4.89 -11.64 6.22
C TRP A 157 -3.99 -10.71 7.04
N VAL A 158 -4.32 -9.43 7.11
CA VAL A 158 -3.53 -8.43 7.86
C VAL A 158 -3.58 -8.72 9.36
N MET A 159 -4.76 -9.05 9.91
CA MET A 159 -4.88 -9.43 11.31
C MET A 159 -4.11 -10.72 11.63
N GLU A 160 -4.17 -11.73 10.76
CA GLU A 160 -3.38 -12.96 10.89
C GLU A 160 -1.86 -12.67 10.91
N MET A 161 -1.37 -11.82 9.99
CA MET A 161 0.03 -11.39 9.96
C MET A 161 0.43 -10.67 11.24
N TRP A 162 -0.42 -9.78 11.73
CA TRP A 162 -0.18 -9.05 12.98
C TRP A 162 -0.09 -9.98 14.19
N ASP A 163 -1.05 -10.88 14.33
CA ASP A 163 -1.09 -11.87 15.40
C ASP A 163 0.11 -12.84 15.36
N GLU A 164 0.59 -13.21 14.16
CA GLU A 164 1.82 -14.01 13.99
C GLU A 164 3.05 -13.27 14.53
N MET A 165 3.17 -11.98 14.23
CA MET A 165 4.28 -11.14 14.69
C MET A 165 4.25 -10.88 16.19
N GLU A 166 3.06 -10.90 16.84
CA GLU A 166 2.94 -10.75 18.29
C GLU A 166 3.40 -11.99 19.05
N ARG A 167 3.33 -13.15 18.39
CA ARG A 167 3.72 -14.44 18.98
C ARG A 167 5.18 -14.82 18.76
N ALA A 168 5.88 -14.12 17.84
CA ALA A 168 7.28 -14.37 17.49
C ALA A 168 8.25 -13.58 18.38
#